data_bb4c972a74415cd0ae881ff66e80885c
#
_entry.id   bb4c972a74415cd0ae881ff66e80885c
#
_cell.length_a   1.000
_cell.length_b   1.000
_cell.length_c   1.000
_cell.angle_alpha   90.00
_cell.angle_beta   90.00
_cell.angle_gamma   90.00
#
_symmetry.space_group_name_H-M   'P 1'
#
loop_
_entity.id
_entity.type
_entity.pdbx_description
1 polymer ?
#
loop_
_entity_poly.entity_id
_entity_poly.type
_entity_poly.pdbx_seq_one_letter_code
_entity_poly.pdbx_strand_id
1 'polypeptide(L)'
;MPVPSVLCVLLNFRTPEMTLRAAEAALADLHGLGGELVIVDNASGDGSFEMIRDGVAARGWGEDGLVRVVASPVNGGFGAGNNIGLRMAMHDGRLPDYFYILNSDAFPDAGCISGLLEQLEAHPTAGIACSHIRGEDNVVHTTAFRFPTIAGEFVGAARLGLIERLLPEAPVPMPQPTATQKVDWSAGASMMLRRTMLEEIGTFDKVFFLYFEETDLCLRAARAGWSCWYVPDSRVVHIGSVSTGMKTKRRMPSYWYDSRRHYFIKNHGRFYAALALWAHLSGGVLHRLRTGLVGRKPQDPSWFLRDLAAHATTPYRLSPEDRS
;
A
#
# COMPACT_ATOMS: atom_id res chain seq x y z
N MET A 1 24.94 -10.12 -17.78
CA MET A 1 23.76 -9.26 -18.09
C MET A 1 24.00 -7.93 -17.44
N PRO A 2 23.53 -6.78 -17.94
CA PRO A 2 23.61 -5.52 -17.25
C PRO A 2 22.89 -5.64 -15.90
N VAL A 3 23.39 -4.96 -14.86
CA VAL A 3 22.74 -4.91 -13.57
C VAL A 3 21.38 -4.20 -13.74
N PRO A 4 20.26 -4.79 -13.26
CA PRO A 4 18.95 -4.15 -13.37
C PRO A 4 18.92 -2.83 -12.61
N SER A 5 18.29 -1.81 -13.16
CA SER A 5 18.18 -0.48 -12.58
C SER A 5 16.94 -0.37 -11.68
N VAL A 6 17.12 0.22 -10.50
CA VAL A 6 16.06 0.40 -9.50
C VAL A 6 15.87 1.88 -9.20
N LEU A 7 14.64 2.39 -9.33
CA LEU A 7 14.26 3.71 -8.86
C LEU A 7 13.40 3.57 -7.60
N CYS A 8 13.93 3.97 -6.46
CA CYS A 8 13.16 4.06 -5.22
C CYS A 8 12.28 5.32 -5.25
N VAL A 9 11.00 5.16 -4.95
CA VAL A 9 10.03 6.26 -4.80
C VAL A 9 9.61 6.32 -3.34
N LEU A 10 10.06 7.36 -2.66
CA LEU A 10 9.80 7.64 -1.25
C LEU A 10 8.80 8.78 -1.13
N LEU A 11 7.58 8.47 -0.68
CA LEU A 11 6.50 9.44 -0.59
C LEU A 11 6.45 10.10 0.79
N ASN A 12 6.60 11.43 0.83
CA ASN A 12 6.45 12.24 2.04
C ASN A 12 5.07 12.92 2.12
N PHE A 13 4.50 12.93 3.31
CA PHE A 13 3.44 13.87 3.68
C PHE A 13 3.58 14.26 5.15
N ARG A 14 4.09 15.50 5.40
CA ARG A 14 4.24 16.13 6.73
C ARG A 14 5.12 15.35 7.73
N THR A 15 6.13 14.63 7.23
CA THR A 15 7.06 13.84 8.06
C THR A 15 8.51 13.98 7.59
N PRO A 16 9.05 15.21 7.42
CA PRO A 16 10.32 15.45 6.72
C PRO A 16 11.53 14.76 7.39
N GLU A 17 11.66 14.80 8.72
CA GLU A 17 12.79 14.14 9.41
C GLU A 17 12.73 12.62 9.26
N MET A 18 11.52 12.06 9.33
CA MET A 18 11.31 10.63 9.17
C MET A 18 11.60 10.20 7.73
N THR A 19 11.20 11.00 6.75
CA THR A 19 11.50 10.82 5.33
C THR A 19 13.02 10.79 5.09
N LEU A 20 13.79 11.69 5.68
CA LEU A 20 15.24 11.67 5.57
C LEU A 20 15.88 10.42 6.20
N ARG A 21 15.36 9.93 7.32
CA ARG A 21 15.79 8.66 7.92
C ARG A 21 15.45 7.45 7.03
N ALA A 22 14.27 7.43 6.42
CA ALA A 22 13.86 6.39 5.48
C ALA A 22 14.73 6.41 4.22
N ALA A 23 15.07 7.61 3.71
CA ALA A 23 15.98 7.79 2.60
C ALA A 23 17.38 7.25 2.92
N GLU A 24 17.94 7.54 4.10
CA GLU A 24 19.23 7.02 4.54
C GLU A 24 19.26 5.51 4.57
N ALA A 25 18.23 4.88 5.15
CA ALA A 25 18.11 3.43 5.21
C ALA A 25 18.01 2.79 3.81
N ALA A 26 17.24 3.40 2.91
CA ALA A 26 17.11 2.92 1.54
C ALA A 26 18.39 3.08 0.72
N LEU A 27 19.08 4.21 0.84
CA LEU A 27 20.34 4.47 0.13
C LEU A 27 21.45 3.48 0.49
N ALA A 28 21.49 3.01 1.73
CA ALA A 28 22.47 2.02 2.17
C ALA A 28 22.39 0.70 1.36
N ASP A 29 21.18 0.31 0.95
CA ASP A 29 20.95 -0.90 0.16
C ASP A 29 20.97 -0.61 -1.37
N LEU A 30 20.45 0.54 -1.80
CA LEU A 30 20.45 0.98 -3.21
C LEU A 30 21.85 1.20 -3.78
N HIS A 31 22.80 1.67 -2.96
CA HIS A 31 24.17 1.94 -3.42
C HIS A 31 24.84 0.70 -4.05
N GLY A 32 24.63 -0.47 -3.47
CA GLY A 32 25.15 -1.74 -4.02
C GLY A 32 24.46 -2.21 -5.31
N LEU A 33 23.28 -1.64 -5.62
CA LEU A 33 22.47 -1.99 -6.78
C LEU A 33 22.57 -0.98 -7.93
N GLY A 34 23.34 0.12 -7.76
CA GLY A 34 23.33 1.22 -8.73
C GLY A 34 21.94 1.86 -8.86
N GLY A 35 21.17 1.84 -7.76
CA GLY A 35 19.83 2.40 -7.71
C GLY A 35 19.82 3.89 -7.39
N GLU A 36 18.70 4.56 -7.70
CA GLU A 36 18.44 5.98 -7.41
C GLU A 36 17.22 6.15 -6.51
N LEU A 37 17.10 7.30 -5.86
CA LEU A 37 16.01 7.66 -4.97
C LEU A 37 15.32 8.94 -5.44
N VAL A 38 14.00 8.91 -5.54
CA VAL A 38 13.16 10.10 -5.70
C VAL A 38 12.30 10.28 -4.47
N ILE A 39 12.43 11.41 -3.79
CA ILE A 39 11.57 11.80 -2.68
C ILE A 39 10.48 12.70 -3.23
N VAL A 40 9.24 12.28 -3.11
CA VAL A 40 8.07 13.05 -3.54
C VAL A 40 7.40 13.66 -2.33
N ASP A 41 7.41 14.99 -2.21
CA ASP A 41 6.57 15.69 -1.24
C ASP A 41 5.15 15.85 -1.79
N ASN A 42 4.18 15.19 -1.13
CA ASN A 42 2.79 15.11 -1.59
C ASN A 42 1.97 16.37 -1.19
N ALA A 43 2.49 17.54 -1.52
CA ALA A 43 1.89 18.84 -1.18
C ALA A 43 1.66 19.00 0.33
N SER A 44 2.68 18.80 1.14
CA SER A 44 2.60 18.87 2.60
C SER A 44 2.18 20.23 3.14
N GLY A 45 2.65 21.32 2.51
CA GLY A 45 2.25 22.70 2.81
C GLY A 45 2.69 23.23 4.19
N ASP A 46 3.65 22.55 4.83
CA ASP A 46 4.15 22.83 6.18
C ASP A 46 5.67 23.10 6.22
N GLY A 47 6.31 23.30 5.05
CA GLY A 47 7.76 23.44 4.93
C GLY A 47 8.53 22.12 4.77
N SER A 48 7.84 20.99 4.69
CA SER A 48 8.46 19.66 4.53
C SER A 48 9.32 19.56 3.28
N PHE A 49 8.87 20.12 2.16
CA PHE A 49 9.63 20.09 0.90
C PHE A 49 11.01 20.76 1.05
N GLU A 50 11.03 21.98 1.61
CA GLU A 50 12.27 22.74 1.84
C GLU A 50 13.18 21.99 2.83
N MET A 51 12.65 21.48 3.92
CA MET A 51 13.41 20.71 4.91
C MET A 51 14.04 19.45 4.31
N ILE A 52 13.32 18.72 3.46
CA ILE A 52 13.84 17.54 2.77
C ILE A 52 14.93 17.92 1.77
N ARG A 53 14.69 18.94 0.93
CA ARG A 53 15.64 19.43 -0.05
C ARG A 53 16.95 19.86 0.62
N ASP A 54 16.86 20.67 1.67
CA ASP A 54 18.01 21.18 2.41
C ASP A 54 18.73 20.05 3.16
N GLY A 55 17.95 19.07 3.68
CA GLY A 55 18.49 17.87 4.33
C GLY A 55 19.24 16.95 3.36
N VAL A 56 18.79 16.80 2.13
CA VAL A 56 19.45 16.06 1.03
C VAL A 56 20.76 16.77 0.66
N ALA A 57 20.72 18.11 0.46
CA ALA A 57 21.90 18.90 0.15
C ALA A 57 22.97 18.84 1.26
N ALA A 58 22.56 19.00 2.52
CA ALA A 58 23.47 18.93 3.67
C ALA A 58 24.20 17.59 3.82
N ARG A 59 23.64 16.49 3.26
CA ARG A 59 24.24 15.15 3.27
C ARG A 59 25.02 14.81 1.99
N GLY A 60 25.06 15.74 1.03
CA GLY A 60 25.72 15.52 -0.28
C GLY A 60 25.02 14.49 -1.17
N TRP A 61 23.79 14.05 -0.85
CA TRP A 61 23.11 12.97 -1.58
C TRP A 61 22.66 13.36 -2.98
N GLY A 62 22.57 14.67 -3.27
CA GLY A 62 22.12 15.18 -4.57
C GLY A 62 23.25 15.40 -5.58
N GLU A 63 24.53 15.32 -5.18
CA GLU A 63 25.67 15.73 -6.01
C GLU A 63 25.83 14.86 -7.27
N ASP A 64 25.55 13.55 -7.17
CA ASP A 64 25.65 12.60 -8.27
C ASP A 64 24.28 12.29 -8.94
N GLY A 65 23.24 13.08 -8.62
CA GLY A 65 21.88 12.82 -9.12
C GLY A 65 21.19 11.60 -8.52
N LEU A 66 21.81 10.94 -7.54
CA LEU A 66 21.29 9.73 -6.92
C LEU A 66 20.03 9.99 -6.10
N VAL A 67 19.87 11.19 -5.53
CA VAL A 67 18.67 11.59 -4.80
C VAL A 67 18.08 12.83 -5.42
N ARG A 68 16.83 12.75 -5.83
CA ARG A 68 16.05 13.87 -6.36
C ARG A 68 14.86 14.16 -5.47
N VAL A 69 14.55 15.43 -5.23
CA VAL A 69 13.38 15.86 -4.44
C VAL A 69 12.41 16.58 -5.36
N VAL A 70 11.18 16.15 -5.40
CA VAL A 70 10.13 16.72 -6.25
C VAL A 70 8.89 17.04 -5.43
N ALA A 71 8.21 18.14 -5.77
CA ALA A 71 6.96 18.55 -5.14
C ALA A 71 5.77 18.12 -6.00
N SER A 72 4.76 17.52 -5.36
CA SER A 72 3.44 17.36 -5.97
C SER A 72 2.68 18.70 -5.93
N PRO A 73 1.93 19.06 -6.97
CA PRO A 73 1.11 20.28 -6.96
C PRO A 73 -0.09 20.14 -6.00
N VAL A 74 -0.55 18.93 -5.71
CA VAL A 74 -1.69 18.64 -4.84
C VAL A 74 -1.46 17.35 -4.05
N ASN A 75 -2.07 17.23 -2.87
CA ASN A 75 -2.15 15.96 -2.17
C ASN A 75 -3.25 15.10 -2.81
N GLY A 76 -2.85 14.27 -3.76
CA GLY A 76 -3.75 13.31 -4.43
C GLY A 76 -3.91 11.97 -3.70
N GLY A 77 -3.34 11.83 -2.51
CA GLY A 77 -3.29 10.56 -1.77
C GLY A 77 -2.07 9.70 -2.12
N PHE A 78 -2.05 8.48 -1.62
CA PHE A 78 -0.88 7.59 -1.70
C PHE A 78 -0.56 7.20 -3.15
N GLY A 79 -1.52 6.66 -3.88
CA GLY A 79 -1.30 6.19 -5.25
C GLY A 79 -0.92 7.32 -6.21
N ALA A 80 -1.62 8.46 -6.14
CA ALA A 80 -1.34 9.60 -7.01
C ALA A 80 0.04 10.21 -6.73
N GLY A 81 0.44 10.31 -5.46
CA GLY A 81 1.77 10.77 -5.07
C GLY A 81 2.88 9.86 -5.59
N ASN A 82 2.75 8.54 -5.39
CA ASN A 82 3.72 7.57 -5.91
C ASN A 82 3.79 7.57 -7.44
N ASN A 83 2.67 7.82 -8.13
CA ASN A 83 2.64 7.89 -9.59
C ASN A 83 3.53 9.01 -10.16
N ILE A 84 3.87 10.02 -9.39
CA ILE A 84 4.84 11.04 -9.84
C ILE A 84 6.21 10.39 -10.04
N GLY A 85 6.70 9.65 -9.04
CA GLY A 85 7.97 8.93 -9.13
C GLY A 85 7.93 7.78 -10.15
N LEU A 86 6.80 7.05 -10.24
CA LEU A 86 6.62 5.94 -11.20
C LEU A 86 6.65 6.37 -12.68
N ARG A 87 6.59 7.67 -12.96
CA ARG A 87 6.71 8.24 -14.32
C ARG A 87 8.08 8.85 -14.60
N MET A 88 8.99 8.82 -13.63
CA MET A 88 10.32 9.41 -13.77
C MET A 88 11.30 8.39 -14.37
N ALA A 89 12.21 8.93 -15.17
CA ALA A 89 13.40 8.21 -15.60
C ALA A 89 14.50 8.28 -14.52
N MET A 90 15.51 7.45 -14.67
CA MET A 90 16.79 7.55 -13.95
C MET A 90 17.46 8.88 -14.31
N HIS A 91 18.45 9.28 -13.52
CA HIS A 91 19.20 10.53 -13.74
C HIS A 91 19.82 10.64 -15.15
N ASP A 92 20.25 9.52 -15.71
CA ASP A 92 20.83 9.43 -17.04
C ASP A 92 19.80 9.39 -18.19
N GLY A 93 18.51 9.50 -17.89
CA GLY A 93 17.41 9.48 -18.85
C GLY A 93 16.90 8.09 -19.22
N ARG A 94 17.52 7.00 -18.77
CA ARG A 94 17.01 5.65 -18.99
C ARG A 94 15.77 5.40 -18.12
N LEU A 95 14.85 4.55 -18.59
CA LEU A 95 13.75 4.07 -17.75
C LEU A 95 14.29 3.00 -16.80
N PRO A 96 13.91 3.04 -15.50
CA PRO A 96 14.30 1.99 -14.55
C PRO A 96 13.65 0.66 -14.92
N ASP A 97 14.31 -0.46 -14.60
CA ASP A 97 13.73 -1.80 -14.79
C ASP A 97 12.73 -2.13 -13.68
N TYR A 98 12.98 -1.59 -12.50
CA TYR A 98 12.14 -1.76 -11.30
C TYR A 98 11.92 -0.45 -10.56
N PHE A 99 10.75 -0.33 -9.94
CA PHE A 99 10.44 0.73 -9.00
C PHE A 99 10.29 0.13 -7.60
N TYR A 100 10.90 0.75 -6.61
CA TYR A 100 10.72 0.38 -5.21
C TYR A 100 9.92 1.47 -4.49
N ILE A 101 8.69 1.15 -4.09
CA ILE A 101 7.83 2.05 -3.31
C ILE A 101 8.19 1.92 -1.84
N LEU A 102 8.40 3.06 -1.17
CA LEU A 102 8.74 3.12 0.24
C LEU A 102 7.94 4.24 0.93
N ASN A 103 7.34 3.94 2.08
CA ASN A 103 6.71 4.95 2.92
C ASN A 103 7.75 5.77 3.69
N SER A 104 7.40 7.03 4.02
CA SER A 104 8.27 7.92 4.82
C SER A 104 8.54 7.43 6.25
N ASP A 105 7.69 6.54 6.78
CA ASP A 105 7.80 5.95 8.11
C ASP A 105 8.21 4.45 8.06
N ALA A 106 8.84 4.04 6.95
CA ALA A 106 9.34 2.69 6.73
C ALA A 106 10.87 2.70 6.54
N PHE A 107 11.56 1.80 7.24
CA PHE A 107 13.02 1.74 7.28
C PHE A 107 13.48 0.34 6.86
N PRO A 108 13.99 0.18 5.62
CA PRO A 108 14.51 -1.10 5.14
C PRO A 108 15.73 -1.55 5.98
N ASP A 109 15.75 -2.83 6.37
CA ASP A 109 16.97 -3.46 6.86
C ASP A 109 17.95 -3.70 5.69
N ALA A 110 19.23 -3.90 5.98
CA ALA A 110 20.24 -4.24 4.96
C ALA A 110 19.81 -5.50 4.19
N GLY A 111 19.92 -5.47 2.86
CA GLY A 111 19.51 -6.56 1.98
C GLY A 111 18.01 -6.63 1.69
N CYS A 112 17.23 -5.67 2.17
CA CYS A 112 15.78 -5.64 1.96
C CYS A 112 15.42 -5.43 0.47
N ILE A 113 16.01 -4.41 -0.15
CA ILE A 113 15.69 -4.03 -1.55
C ILE A 113 16.31 -5.05 -2.50
N SER A 114 17.55 -5.46 -2.25
CA SER A 114 18.23 -6.48 -3.05
C SER A 114 17.49 -7.83 -3.02
N GLY A 115 16.97 -8.26 -1.86
CA GLY A 115 16.18 -9.49 -1.75
C GLY A 115 14.87 -9.45 -2.54
N LEU A 116 14.20 -8.29 -2.63
CA LEU A 116 13.02 -8.13 -3.49
C LEU A 116 13.40 -8.19 -4.98
N LEU A 117 14.52 -7.55 -5.35
CA LEU A 117 15.02 -7.57 -6.70
C LEU A 117 15.38 -8.99 -7.15
N GLU A 118 16.12 -9.74 -6.33
CA GLU A 118 16.47 -11.13 -6.59
C GLU A 118 15.23 -12.01 -6.79
N GLN A 119 14.19 -11.81 -5.97
CA GLN A 119 12.93 -12.53 -6.12
C GLN A 119 12.25 -12.25 -7.46
N LEU A 120 12.22 -10.99 -7.90
CA LEU A 120 11.63 -10.64 -9.20
C LEU A 120 12.48 -11.14 -10.37
N GLU A 121 13.80 -11.07 -10.29
CA GLU A 121 14.70 -11.59 -11.33
C GLU A 121 14.61 -13.11 -11.47
N ALA A 122 14.49 -13.84 -10.34
CA ALA A 122 14.34 -15.30 -10.36
C ALA A 122 13.00 -15.76 -10.96
N HIS A 123 11.98 -14.88 -11.00
CA HIS A 123 10.62 -15.21 -11.44
C HIS A 123 10.12 -14.23 -12.50
N PRO A 124 10.32 -14.48 -13.80
CA PRO A 124 9.95 -13.56 -14.88
C PRO A 124 8.46 -13.18 -14.94
N THR A 125 7.57 -14.00 -14.38
CA THR A 125 6.13 -13.71 -14.26
C THR A 125 5.77 -13.01 -12.94
N ALA A 126 6.75 -12.72 -12.08
CA ALA A 126 6.54 -11.91 -10.90
C ALA A 126 6.56 -10.43 -11.27
N GLY A 127 5.45 -9.74 -11.02
CA GLY A 127 5.33 -8.30 -11.24
C GLY A 127 5.55 -7.48 -9.97
N ILE A 128 5.30 -8.09 -8.81
CA ILE A 128 5.30 -7.44 -7.50
C ILE A 128 6.01 -8.33 -6.47
N ALA A 129 6.90 -7.73 -5.65
CA ALA A 129 7.48 -8.36 -4.49
C ALA A 129 7.38 -7.42 -3.28
N CYS A 130 7.00 -7.97 -2.11
CA CYS A 130 6.70 -7.20 -0.91
C CYS A 130 7.47 -7.74 0.30
N SER A 131 7.89 -6.83 1.17
CA SER A 131 8.69 -7.12 2.34
C SER A 131 7.87 -7.63 3.53
N HIS A 132 8.56 -8.30 4.43
CA HIS A 132 8.12 -8.58 5.79
C HIS A 132 8.17 -7.29 6.61
N ILE A 133 7.03 -6.84 7.12
CA ILE A 133 6.90 -5.60 7.88
C ILE A 133 6.75 -5.92 9.36
N ARG A 134 7.53 -5.23 10.20
CA ARG A 134 7.45 -5.25 11.65
C ARG A 134 7.41 -3.85 12.25
N GLY A 135 6.88 -3.71 13.44
CA GLY A 135 6.97 -2.49 14.23
C GLY A 135 8.36 -2.26 14.84
N GLU A 136 8.58 -1.11 15.45
CA GLU A 136 9.81 -0.83 16.24
C GLU A 136 9.94 -1.77 17.44
N ASP A 137 8.82 -2.31 17.94
CA ASP A 137 8.75 -3.32 19.00
C ASP A 137 8.99 -4.76 18.51
N ASN A 138 9.41 -4.92 17.26
CA ASN A 138 9.56 -6.20 16.55
C ASN A 138 8.26 -7.03 16.41
N VAL A 139 7.10 -6.47 16.73
CA VAL A 139 5.83 -7.14 16.47
C VAL A 139 5.56 -7.14 14.98
N VAL A 140 5.31 -8.33 14.43
CA VAL A 140 5.04 -8.51 13.01
C VAL A 140 3.67 -7.96 12.66
N HIS A 141 3.61 -7.11 11.62
CA HIS A 141 2.37 -6.62 11.07
C HIS A 141 1.85 -7.61 10.02
N THR A 142 0.55 -7.89 10.05
CA THR A 142 -0.08 -8.67 8.98
C THR A 142 -0.08 -7.85 7.70
N THR A 143 0.62 -8.33 6.69
CA THR A 143 0.77 -7.65 5.38
C THR A 143 0.61 -8.60 4.20
N ALA A 144 0.30 -9.86 4.44
CA ALA A 144 -0.06 -10.83 3.41
C ALA A 144 -1.59 -11.02 3.40
N PHE A 145 -2.21 -10.82 2.25
CA PHE A 145 -3.66 -10.76 2.13
C PHE A 145 -4.18 -11.50 0.90
N ARG A 146 -5.44 -11.98 1.01
CA ARG A 146 -6.27 -12.40 -0.12
C ARG A 146 -7.09 -11.22 -0.65
N PHE A 147 -7.50 -11.30 -1.90
CA PHE A 147 -8.41 -10.29 -2.45
C PHE A 147 -9.74 -10.27 -1.69
N PRO A 148 -10.30 -9.07 -1.45
CA PRO A 148 -11.62 -8.93 -0.84
C PRO A 148 -12.72 -9.60 -1.68
N THR A 149 -13.50 -10.47 -1.04
CA THR A 149 -14.64 -11.17 -1.65
C THR A 149 -15.91 -10.97 -0.82
N ILE A 150 -17.09 -11.31 -1.38
CA ILE A 150 -18.35 -11.30 -0.63
C ILE A 150 -18.26 -12.19 0.62
N ALA A 151 -17.68 -13.40 0.49
CA ALA A 151 -17.49 -14.30 1.61
C ALA A 151 -16.50 -13.71 2.64
N GLY A 152 -15.38 -13.12 2.18
CA GLY A 152 -14.39 -12.45 3.02
C GLY A 152 -14.98 -11.27 3.81
N GLU A 153 -15.84 -10.48 3.17
CA GLU A 153 -16.56 -9.38 3.81
C GLU A 153 -17.47 -9.87 4.95
N PHE A 154 -18.22 -10.95 4.73
CA PHE A 154 -19.06 -11.53 5.77
C PHE A 154 -18.24 -12.14 6.91
N VAL A 155 -17.27 -12.99 6.59
CA VAL A 155 -16.44 -13.70 7.57
C VAL A 155 -15.66 -12.70 8.43
N GLY A 156 -15.00 -11.73 7.80
CA GLY A 156 -14.23 -10.70 8.49
C GLY A 156 -15.08 -9.81 9.41
N ALA A 157 -16.33 -9.51 9.02
CA ALA A 157 -17.26 -8.72 9.82
C ALA A 157 -17.90 -9.55 10.95
N ALA A 158 -18.26 -10.82 10.70
CA ALA A 158 -18.92 -11.71 11.68
C ALA A 158 -17.95 -12.17 12.79
N ARG A 159 -16.66 -12.33 12.47
CA ARG A 159 -15.60 -12.77 13.43
C ARG A 159 -16.01 -14.04 14.17
N LEU A 160 -16.47 -15.04 13.44
CA LEU A 160 -16.92 -16.33 13.95
C LEU A 160 -15.92 -17.43 13.58
N GLY A 161 -15.11 -17.86 14.55
CA GLY A 161 -14.07 -18.86 14.33
C GLY A 161 -14.57 -20.18 13.73
N LEU A 162 -15.86 -20.55 13.96
CA LEU A 162 -16.47 -21.71 13.31
C LEU A 162 -16.62 -21.48 11.80
N ILE A 163 -17.07 -20.29 11.37
CA ILE A 163 -17.22 -19.95 9.95
C ILE A 163 -15.85 -19.84 9.28
N GLU A 164 -14.86 -19.26 9.98
CA GLU A 164 -13.47 -19.20 9.49
C GLU A 164 -12.89 -20.60 9.25
N ARG A 165 -13.20 -21.57 10.11
CA ARG A 165 -12.78 -22.97 9.93
C ARG A 165 -13.49 -23.65 8.75
N LEU A 166 -14.75 -23.31 8.48
CA LEU A 166 -15.52 -23.86 7.34
C LEU A 166 -15.14 -23.19 6.02
N LEU A 167 -14.67 -21.95 6.06
CA LEU A 167 -14.27 -21.15 4.90
C LEU A 167 -12.84 -20.59 5.10
N PRO A 168 -11.81 -21.44 5.14
CA PRO A 168 -10.44 -21.03 5.51
C PRO A 168 -9.79 -20.06 4.51
N GLU A 169 -10.28 -20.03 3.27
CA GLU A 169 -9.80 -19.13 2.22
C GLU A 169 -10.58 -17.80 2.14
N ALA A 170 -11.64 -17.62 2.95
CA ALA A 170 -12.45 -16.42 2.93
C ALA A 170 -11.82 -15.21 3.68
N PRO A 171 -11.12 -15.37 4.83
CA PRO A 171 -10.52 -14.24 5.52
C PRO A 171 -9.51 -13.51 4.62
N VAL A 172 -9.64 -12.18 4.53
CA VAL A 172 -8.71 -11.33 3.75
C VAL A 172 -7.29 -11.39 4.34
N PRO A 173 -7.07 -11.23 5.66
CA PRO A 173 -5.75 -11.47 6.24
C PRO A 173 -5.35 -12.95 6.11
N MET A 174 -4.17 -13.20 5.58
CA MET A 174 -3.58 -14.53 5.54
C MET A 174 -2.81 -14.83 6.85
N PRO A 175 -2.67 -16.11 7.23
CA PRO A 175 -1.64 -16.47 8.20
C PRO A 175 -0.29 -15.92 7.75
N GLN A 176 0.51 -15.39 8.70
CA GLN A 176 1.79 -14.78 8.36
C GLN A 176 2.72 -15.79 7.67
N PRO A 177 3.15 -15.53 6.42
CA PRO A 177 4.04 -16.44 5.73
C PRO A 177 5.43 -16.47 6.38
N THR A 178 5.98 -17.67 6.54
CA THR A 178 7.32 -17.92 7.06
C THR A 178 8.34 -18.26 5.98
N ALA A 179 7.87 -18.47 4.76
CA ALA A 179 8.68 -18.70 3.57
C ALA A 179 8.19 -17.81 2.43
N THR A 180 9.06 -17.56 1.46
CA THR A 180 8.72 -16.82 0.25
C THR A 180 7.61 -17.54 -0.52
N GLN A 181 6.50 -16.86 -0.73
CA GLN A 181 5.33 -17.41 -1.40
C GLN A 181 4.50 -16.35 -2.11
N LYS A 182 3.63 -16.81 -3.02
CA LYS A 182 2.65 -15.95 -3.65
C LYS A 182 1.56 -15.54 -2.67
N VAL A 183 1.15 -14.27 -2.77
CA VAL A 183 0.01 -13.69 -2.07
C VAL A 183 -0.86 -12.95 -3.07
N ASP A 184 -2.10 -12.66 -2.74
CA ASP A 184 -2.93 -11.87 -3.64
C ASP A 184 -2.51 -10.41 -3.65
N TRP A 185 -2.26 -9.84 -2.46
CA TRP A 185 -1.76 -8.48 -2.31
C TRP A 185 -1.06 -8.27 -0.97
N SER A 186 -0.31 -7.18 -0.85
CA SER A 186 0.37 -6.77 0.38
C SER A 186 0.28 -5.25 0.56
N ALA A 187 0.59 -4.78 1.77
CA ALA A 187 0.61 -3.36 2.09
C ALA A 187 1.72 -2.63 1.32
N GLY A 188 1.40 -1.43 0.83
CA GLY A 188 2.27 -0.61 -0.02
C GLY A 188 3.44 0.08 0.70
N ALA A 189 3.72 -0.24 1.97
CA ALA A 189 4.77 0.43 2.74
C ALA A 189 6.19 0.09 2.25
N SER A 190 6.38 -1.08 1.64
CA SER A 190 7.63 -1.55 1.04
C SER A 190 7.27 -2.57 -0.07
N MET A 191 7.36 -2.14 -1.32
CA MET A 191 6.88 -2.91 -2.47
C MET A 191 7.77 -2.64 -3.68
N MET A 192 8.30 -3.69 -4.30
CA MET A 192 9.01 -3.60 -5.59
C MET A 192 8.08 -3.97 -6.73
N LEU A 193 8.10 -3.15 -7.78
CA LEU A 193 7.23 -3.24 -8.95
C LEU A 193 8.09 -3.38 -10.21
N ARG A 194 7.80 -4.35 -11.05
CA ARG A 194 8.42 -4.52 -12.36
C ARG A 194 7.87 -3.49 -13.34
N ARG A 195 8.73 -2.75 -14.05
CA ARG A 195 8.31 -1.73 -15.03
C ARG A 195 7.42 -2.29 -16.12
N THR A 196 7.79 -3.44 -16.73
CA THR A 196 7.00 -4.03 -17.82
C THR A 196 5.59 -4.42 -17.39
N MET A 197 5.39 -4.83 -16.13
CA MET A 197 4.04 -5.01 -15.57
C MET A 197 3.28 -3.68 -15.55
N LEU A 198 3.91 -2.59 -15.06
CA LEU A 198 3.26 -1.28 -14.99
C LEU A 198 2.95 -0.71 -16.39
N GLU A 199 3.76 -0.98 -17.38
CA GLU A 199 3.50 -0.61 -18.78
C GLU A 199 2.26 -1.32 -19.33
N GLU A 200 2.02 -2.56 -18.93
CA GLU A 200 0.86 -3.36 -19.36
C GLU A 200 -0.43 -2.96 -18.61
N ILE A 201 -0.38 -2.84 -17.28
CA ILE A 201 -1.59 -2.68 -16.46
C ILE A 201 -1.83 -1.22 -16.02
N GLY A 202 -0.90 -0.32 -16.26
CA GLY A 202 -0.90 1.05 -15.72
C GLY A 202 -0.44 1.12 -14.26
N THR A 203 -0.24 2.36 -13.78
CA THR A 203 0.16 2.68 -12.41
C THR A 203 -1.02 2.66 -11.43
N PHE A 204 -0.88 3.22 -10.22
CA PHE A 204 -1.98 3.34 -9.26
C PHE A 204 -3.14 4.15 -9.84
N ASP A 205 -4.36 3.72 -9.57
CA ASP A 205 -5.56 4.48 -9.90
C ASP A 205 -5.72 5.67 -8.93
N LYS A 206 -5.62 6.88 -9.48
CA LYS A 206 -5.67 8.14 -8.72
C LYS A 206 -7.01 8.44 -8.04
N VAL A 207 -8.08 7.70 -8.36
CA VAL A 207 -9.38 7.81 -7.70
C VAL A 207 -9.30 7.34 -6.24
N PHE A 208 -8.40 6.41 -5.93
CA PHE A 208 -8.12 6.02 -4.55
C PHE A 208 -7.28 7.11 -3.87
N PHE A 209 -7.86 7.79 -2.90
CA PHE A 209 -7.08 8.73 -2.09
C PHE A 209 -6.14 7.99 -1.14
N LEU A 210 -6.67 7.01 -0.41
CA LEU A 210 -5.92 6.15 0.51
C LEU A 210 -6.70 4.87 0.79
N TYR A 211 -5.98 3.74 0.85
CA TYR A 211 -6.47 2.36 0.95
C TYR A 211 -7.12 1.83 -0.33
N PHE A 212 -6.95 0.55 -0.58
CA PHE A 212 -7.39 -0.21 -1.74
C PHE A 212 -6.64 0.07 -3.05
N GLU A 213 -5.79 1.09 -3.13
CA GLU A 213 -4.98 1.38 -4.32
C GLU A 213 -4.00 0.26 -4.64
N GLU A 214 -3.30 -0.27 -3.63
CA GLU A 214 -2.41 -1.42 -3.80
C GLU A 214 -3.19 -2.72 -4.03
N THR A 215 -4.35 -2.87 -3.39
CA THR A 215 -5.25 -4.02 -3.63
C THR A 215 -5.73 -4.03 -5.08
N ASP A 216 -6.10 -2.87 -5.64
CA ASP A 216 -6.50 -2.71 -7.04
C ASP A 216 -5.34 -2.98 -7.99
N LEU A 217 -4.14 -2.44 -7.70
CA LEU A 217 -2.95 -2.66 -8.52
C LEU A 217 -2.61 -4.15 -8.60
N CYS A 218 -2.57 -4.85 -7.45
CA CYS A 218 -2.30 -6.28 -7.37
C CYS A 218 -3.37 -7.10 -8.10
N LEU A 219 -4.66 -6.71 -8.01
CA LEU A 219 -5.74 -7.42 -8.71
C LEU A 219 -5.63 -7.25 -10.24
N ARG A 220 -5.28 -6.05 -10.71
CA ARG A 220 -5.00 -5.82 -12.15
C ARG A 220 -3.80 -6.63 -12.62
N ALA A 221 -2.73 -6.67 -11.82
CA ALA A 221 -1.56 -7.49 -12.09
C ALA A 221 -1.93 -8.97 -12.20
N ALA A 222 -2.66 -9.51 -11.22
CA ALA A 222 -3.10 -10.91 -11.22
C ALA A 222 -3.97 -11.26 -12.44
N ARG A 223 -4.87 -10.37 -12.86
CA ARG A 223 -5.71 -10.55 -14.07
C ARG A 223 -4.91 -10.55 -15.37
N ALA A 224 -3.77 -9.86 -15.40
CA ALA A 224 -2.83 -9.85 -16.51
C ALA A 224 -1.81 -11.01 -16.45
N GLY A 225 -1.89 -11.89 -15.44
CA GLY A 225 -1.01 -13.05 -15.29
C GLY A 225 0.26 -12.80 -14.47
N TRP A 226 0.42 -11.59 -13.90
CA TRP A 226 1.53 -11.24 -13.02
C TRP A 226 1.27 -11.70 -11.58
N SER A 227 2.27 -12.29 -10.93
CA SER A 227 2.16 -12.70 -9.53
C SER A 227 2.73 -11.68 -8.56
N CYS A 228 2.12 -11.60 -7.37
CA CYS A 228 2.62 -10.86 -6.21
C CYS A 228 3.26 -11.85 -5.22
N TRP A 229 4.45 -11.52 -4.72
CA TRP A 229 5.21 -12.37 -3.82
C TRP A 229 5.48 -11.66 -2.49
N TYR A 230 5.34 -12.41 -1.43
CA TYR A 230 5.77 -12.03 -0.09
C TYR A 230 7.14 -12.67 0.20
N VAL A 231 8.12 -11.83 0.63
CA VAL A 231 9.53 -12.23 0.83
C VAL A 231 9.90 -12.00 2.31
N PRO A 232 9.88 -13.03 3.16
CA PRO A 232 10.13 -12.89 4.61
C PRO A 232 11.53 -12.38 4.97
N ASP A 233 12.52 -12.65 4.12
CA ASP A 233 13.91 -12.21 4.34
C ASP A 233 14.14 -10.75 3.99
N SER A 234 13.29 -10.17 3.15
CA SER A 234 13.22 -8.72 2.91
C SER A 234 12.48 -8.06 4.06
N ARG A 235 13.19 -7.42 5.00
CA ARG A 235 12.62 -6.92 6.26
C ARG A 235 12.59 -5.41 6.31
N VAL A 236 11.48 -4.87 6.83
CA VAL A 236 11.27 -3.42 7.01
C VAL A 236 10.68 -3.14 8.38
N VAL A 237 11.23 -2.17 9.09
CA VAL A 237 10.56 -1.56 10.24
C VAL A 237 9.58 -0.50 9.73
N HIS A 238 8.32 -0.59 10.11
CA HIS A 238 7.30 0.38 9.72
C HIS A 238 6.52 0.85 10.95
N ILE A 239 6.67 2.11 11.31
CA ILE A 239 5.99 2.71 12.46
C ILE A 239 4.47 2.69 12.25
N GLY A 240 4.05 3.05 11.06
CA GLY A 240 2.68 3.02 10.60
C GLY A 240 1.77 4.06 11.25
N SER A 241 0.86 4.61 10.47
CA SER A 241 -0.12 5.61 10.93
C SER A 241 0.44 6.98 11.29
N VAL A 242 1.70 7.28 11.05
CA VAL A 242 2.29 8.58 11.41
C VAL A 242 1.63 9.70 10.60
N SER A 243 1.61 9.58 9.28
CA SER A 243 0.98 10.58 8.40
C SER A 243 -0.56 10.55 8.43
N THR A 244 -1.18 9.39 8.74
CA THR A 244 -2.63 9.20 8.65
C THR A 244 -3.36 9.37 9.98
N GLY A 245 -2.67 9.15 11.11
CA GLY A 245 -3.24 9.15 12.45
C GLY A 245 -4.30 8.06 12.67
N MET A 246 -4.35 7.01 11.84
CA MET A 246 -5.42 6.00 11.87
C MET A 246 -5.49 5.20 13.17
N LYS A 247 -4.35 4.93 13.82
CA LYS A 247 -4.33 4.21 15.11
C LYS A 247 -5.06 4.96 16.23
N THR A 248 -5.18 6.29 16.11
CA THR A 248 -5.81 7.15 17.14
C THR A 248 -7.21 7.62 16.77
N LYS A 249 -7.65 7.42 15.53
CA LYS A 249 -8.96 7.86 15.06
C LYS A 249 -10.08 7.01 15.66
N ARG A 250 -11.03 7.67 16.32
CA ARG A 250 -12.22 7.00 16.87
C ARG A 250 -13.25 6.61 15.81
N ARG A 251 -13.21 7.23 14.63
CA ARG A 251 -14.17 7.03 13.53
C ARG A 251 -13.42 6.86 12.23
N MET A 252 -13.87 5.95 11.38
CA MET A 252 -13.30 5.73 10.05
C MET A 252 -13.51 6.96 9.17
N PRO A 253 -12.46 7.47 8.49
CA PRO A 253 -12.61 8.62 7.58
C PRO A 253 -13.39 8.25 6.33
N SER A 254 -14.02 9.26 5.68
CA SER A 254 -14.89 9.07 4.50
C SER A 254 -14.14 8.43 3.33
N TYR A 255 -12.91 8.84 3.09
CA TYR A 255 -12.11 8.30 1.98
C TYR A 255 -11.91 6.78 2.03
N TRP A 256 -11.95 6.15 3.22
CA TRP A 256 -11.89 4.69 3.33
C TRP A 256 -13.14 4.03 2.72
N TYR A 257 -14.31 4.61 2.99
CA TYR A 257 -15.58 4.11 2.42
C TYR A 257 -15.65 4.37 0.92
N ASP A 258 -15.13 5.52 0.45
CA ASP A 258 -15.03 5.86 -0.97
C ASP A 258 -14.15 4.86 -1.69
N SER A 259 -12.93 4.63 -1.18
CA SER A 259 -11.97 3.69 -1.75
C SER A 259 -12.51 2.26 -1.79
N ARG A 260 -13.10 1.77 -0.68
CA ARG A 260 -13.73 0.45 -0.65
C ARG A 260 -14.83 0.32 -1.70
N ARG A 261 -15.71 1.31 -1.78
CA ARG A 261 -16.81 1.31 -2.75
C ARG A 261 -16.30 1.36 -4.19
N HIS A 262 -15.29 2.19 -4.46
CA HIS A 262 -14.65 2.29 -5.76
C HIS A 262 -14.02 0.96 -6.16
N TYR A 263 -13.27 0.31 -5.28
CA TYR A 263 -12.66 -0.99 -5.52
C TYR A 263 -13.69 -2.04 -5.98
N PHE A 264 -14.77 -2.21 -5.22
CA PHE A 264 -15.78 -3.22 -5.57
C PHE A 264 -16.54 -2.87 -6.86
N ILE A 265 -16.93 -1.61 -7.07
CA ILE A 265 -17.65 -1.19 -8.29
C ILE A 265 -16.77 -1.33 -9.53
N LYS A 266 -15.52 -0.82 -9.46
CA LYS A 266 -14.57 -0.86 -10.57
C LYS A 266 -14.23 -2.29 -10.98
N ASN A 267 -13.92 -3.12 -10.00
CA ASN A 267 -13.35 -4.43 -10.26
C ASN A 267 -14.38 -5.55 -10.44
N HIS A 268 -15.57 -5.41 -9.86
CA HIS A 268 -16.58 -6.47 -9.82
C HIS A 268 -18.00 -6.02 -10.25
N GLY A 269 -18.20 -4.71 -10.45
CA GLY A 269 -19.48 -4.15 -10.83
C GLY A 269 -20.40 -3.83 -9.63
N ARG A 270 -21.45 -3.05 -9.92
CA ARG A 270 -22.35 -2.50 -8.88
C ARG A 270 -23.13 -3.57 -8.10
N PHE A 271 -23.53 -4.65 -8.77
CA PHE A 271 -24.29 -5.72 -8.13
C PHE A 271 -23.42 -6.46 -7.10
N TYR A 272 -22.20 -6.84 -7.48
CA TYR A 272 -21.26 -7.46 -6.57
C TYR A 272 -20.92 -6.54 -5.38
N ALA A 273 -20.71 -5.25 -5.65
CA ALA A 273 -20.44 -4.24 -4.61
C ALA A 273 -21.61 -4.15 -3.60
N ALA A 274 -22.87 -4.23 -4.06
CA ALA A 274 -24.03 -4.28 -3.19
C ALA A 274 -24.06 -5.57 -2.34
N LEU A 275 -23.77 -6.73 -2.93
CA LEU A 275 -23.70 -7.99 -2.18
C LEU A 275 -22.56 -7.98 -1.14
N ALA A 276 -21.39 -7.45 -1.48
CA ALA A 276 -20.26 -7.28 -0.55
C ALA A 276 -20.62 -6.34 0.61
N LEU A 277 -21.37 -5.26 0.34
CA LEU A 277 -21.88 -4.38 1.38
C LEU A 277 -22.85 -5.11 2.32
N TRP A 278 -23.84 -5.81 1.77
CA TRP A 278 -24.82 -6.56 2.58
C TRP A 278 -24.16 -7.68 3.38
N ALA A 279 -23.19 -8.37 2.82
CA ALA A 279 -22.39 -9.37 3.52
C ALA A 279 -21.68 -8.77 4.73
N HIS A 280 -21.02 -7.63 4.55
CA HIS A 280 -20.33 -6.92 5.65
C HIS A 280 -21.32 -6.45 6.73
N LEU A 281 -22.42 -5.80 6.33
CA LEU A 281 -23.42 -5.31 7.27
C LEU A 281 -24.05 -6.45 8.09
N SER A 282 -24.47 -7.55 7.43
CA SER A 282 -25.07 -8.70 8.10
C SER A 282 -24.09 -9.40 9.05
N GLY A 283 -22.84 -9.60 8.64
CA GLY A 283 -21.77 -10.13 9.50
C GLY A 283 -21.50 -9.22 10.71
N GLY A 284 -21.43 -7.90 10.49
CA GLY A 284 -21.21 -6.93 11.55
C GLY A 284 -22.38 -6.82 12.55
N VAL A 285 -23.63 -6.92 12.08
CA VAL A 285 -24.82 -7.02 12.96
C VAL A 285 -24.75 -8.29 13.81
N LEU A 286 -24.45 -9.45 13.19
CA LEU A 286 -24.29 -10.71 13.90
C LEU A 286 -23.19 -10.64 14.98
N HIS A 287 -22.04 -10.03 14.65
CA HIS A 287 -20.97 -9.80 15.62
C HIS A 287 -21.44 -8.96 16.81
N ARG A 288 -22.16 -7.85 16.56
CA ARG A 288 -22.66 -6.95 17.60
C ARG A 288 -23.71 -7.62 18.50
N LEU A 289 -24.64 -8.37 17.93
CA LEU A 289 -25.62 -9.14 18.69
C LEU A 289 -24.93 -10.13 19.63
N ARG A 290 -23.98 -10.92 19.10
CA ARG A 290 -23.23 -11.89 19.90
C ARG A 290 -22.40 -11.23 21.01
N THR A 291 -21.68 -10.17 20.69
CA THR A 291 -20.85 -9.46 21.71
C THR A 291 -21.71 -8.80 22.77
N GLY A 292 -22.89 -8.27 22.40
CA GLY A 292 -23.88 -7.72 23.34
C GLY A 292 -24.42 -8.78 24.30
N LEU A 293 -24.74 -9.99 23.81
CA LEU A 293 -25.20 -11.11 24.64
C LEU A 293 -24.18 -11.55 25.70
N VAL A 294 -22.88 -11.43 25.41
CA VAL A 294 -21.80 -11.78 26.36
C VAL A 294 -21.22 -10.56 27.09
N GLY A 295 -21.88 -9.40 27.02
CA GLY A 295 -21.46 -8.17 27.72
C GLY A 295 -20.14 -7.56 27.24
N ARG A 296 -19.67 -7.91 26.02
CA ARG A 296 -18.43 -7.35 25.43
C ARG A 296 -18.75 -6.18 24.52
N LYS A 297 -17.85 -5.18 24.47
CA LYS A 297 -17.96 -4.07 23.52
C LYS A 297 -17.43 -4.49 22.15
N PRO A 298 -18.09 -4.08 21.04
CA PRO A 298 -17.54 -4.23 19.69
C PRO A 298 -16.19 -3.51 19.56
N GLN A 299 -15.27 -4.11 18.83
CA GLN A 299 -13.94 -3.52 18.58
C GLN A 299 -13.90 -2.62 17.34
N ASP A 300 -15.02 -2.47 16.63
CA ASP A 300 -15.10 -1.62 15.46
C ASP A 300 -14.98 -0.14 15.82
N PRO A 301 -14.47 0.71 14.90
CA PRO A 301 -14.54 2.16 15.04
C PRO A 301 -15.97 2.63 15.33
N SER A 302 -16.10 3.74 16.06
CA SER A 302 -17.42 4.30 16.40
C SER A 302 -18.26 4.53 15.15
N TRP A 303 -19.51 4.10 15.19
CA TRP A 303 -20.49 4.25 14.11
C TRP A 303 -20.17 3.54 12.78
N PHE A 304 -19.17 2.66 12.74
CA PHE A 304 -18.66 2.06 11.50
C PHE A 304 -19.75 1.48 10.59
N LEU A 305 -20.64 0.59 11.09
CA LEU A 305 -21.69 0.00 10.25
C LEU A 305 -22.73 1.02 9.77
N ARG A 306 -23.07 2.01 10.63
CA ARG A 306 -23.97 3.09 10.25
C ARG A 306 -23.36 3.94 9.12
N ASP A 307 -22.11 4.31 9.26
CA ASP A 307 -21.41 5.13 8.29
C ASP A 307 -21.20 4.38 6.97
N LEU A 308 -20.91 3.09 7.05
CA LEU A 308 -20.79 2.22 5.87
C LEU A 308 -22.12 2.15 5.10
N ALA A 309 -23.25 1.96 5.81
CA ALA A 309 -24.58 1.94 5.19
C ALA A 309 -24.98 3.30 4.63
N ALA A 310 -24.77 4.38 5.38
CA ALA A 310 -25.09 5.74 4.94
C ALA A 310 -24.27 6.14 3.71
N HIS A 311 -22.97 5.81 3.68
CA HIS A 311 -22.10 6.13 2.57
C HIS A 311 -22.51 5.40 1.27
N ALA A 312 -23.05 4.19 1.39
CA ALA A 312 -23.55 3.43 0.24
C ALA A 312 -24.74 4.08 -0.46
N THR A 313 -25.53 4.90 0.24
CA THR A 313 -26.70 5.62 -0.31
C THR A 313 -26.33 6.95 -0.96
N THR A 314 -25.10 7.46 -0.73
CA THR A 314 -24.63 8.68 -1.42
C THR A 314 -24.43 8.40 -2.91
N PRO A 315 -24.63 9.39 -3.81
CA PRO A 315 -24.32 9.22 -5.22
C PRO A 315 -22.85 8.84 -5.40
N TYR A 316 -22.58 7.73 -6.11
CA TYR A 316 -21.23 7.40 -6.54
C TYR A 316 -20.87 8.32 -7.72
N ARG A 317 -19.99 9.27 -7.46
CA ARG A 317 -19.48 10.20 -8.47
C ARG A 317 -17.97 10.06 -8.53
N LEU A 318 -17.45 9.75 -9.72
CA LEU A 318 -16.06 10.04 -10.05
C LEU A 318 -15.98 11.54 -10.32
N SER A 319 -14.96 12.23 -9.84
CA SER A 319 -14.75 13.63 -10.21
C SER A 319 -14.52 13.72 -11.73
N PRO A 320 -14.79 14.86 -12.38
CA PRO A 320 -14.50 15.03 -13.81
C PRO A 320 -13.01 14.83 -14.13
N GLU A 321 -12.11 15.12 -13.18
CA GLU A 321 -10.65 14.95 -13.28
C GLU A 321 -10.21 13.49 -13.24
N ASP A 322 -11.07 12.58 -12.74
CA ASP A 322 -10.81 11.15 -12.63
C ASP A 322 -11.15 10.36 -13.91
N ARG A 323 -11.69 11.02 -14.93
CA ARG A 323 -12.13 10.41 -16.18
C ARG A 323 -11.15 10.53 -17.34
N SER A 324 -10.01 11.18 -17.11
CA SER A 324 -8.97 11.42 -18.12
C SER A 324 -7.73 10.56 -17.92
#